data_ddfae87af57dca81b6862c0f12170bf3
#
_entry.id   ddfae87af57dca81b6862c0f12170bf3
#
_cell.length_a   1.000
_cell.length_b   1.000
_cell.length_c   1.000
_cell.angle_alpha   90.00
_cell.angle_beta   90.00
_cell.angle_gamma   90.00
#
_symmetry.space_group_name_H-M   'P 1'
#
loop_
_entity.id
_entity.type
_entity.pdbx_description
1 polymer ?
#
loop_
_entity_poly.entity_id
_entity_poly.type
_entity_poly.pdbx_seq_one_letter_code
_entity_poly.pdbx_strand_id
1 'polypeptide(L)'
;MRGELNGLKTLILNENPCARYIHCFAHQLQLIVVSVSAVNRFVSDFFEFLSMITNMVGASCKRKDEFRQIQEEKLVEMLEKGEIETGRGLNQECSLARPGATRWGSHYTTILRLLLLWSPTLEVLGKIYDDGADFKSRGLAGSLIEKMESYYFVFCCPCDEKSIRLDICFV
;
A
#
# COMPACT_ATOMS: atom_id res chain seq x y z
N MET A 1 15.70 -1.91 -19.02
CA MET A 1 15.84 -2.97 -20.04
C MET A 1 15.60 -2.53 -21.48
N ARG A 2 14.92 -1.42 -21.73
CA ARG A 2 14.62 -0.85 -23.05
C ARG A 2 15.52 0.35 -23.38
N GLY A 3 16.83 0.21 -23.36
CA GLY A 3 17.68 1.24 -23.97
C GLY A 3 17.82 0.93 -25.46
N GLU A 4 17.53 1.88 -26.35
CA GLU A 4 17.65 1.67 -27.80
C GLU A 4 19.10 1.35 -28.21
N LEU A 5 20.08 1.91 -27.51
CA LEU A 5 21.50 1.73 -27.80
C LEU A 5 22.19 0.67 -26.92
N ASN A 6 21.94 0.69 -25.61
CA ASN A 6 22.67 -0.17 -24.65
C ASN A 6 21.73 -0.98 -23.73
N GLY A 7 20.48 -1.19 -24.13
CA GLY A 7 19.55 -2.04 -23.40
C GLY A 7 19.91 -3.52 -23.55
N LEU A 8 19.67 -4.32 -22.51
CA LEU A 8 19.92 -5.76 -22.54
C LEU A 8 19.34 -6.44 -23.79
N LYS A 9 18.14 -6.02 -24.23
CA LYS A 9 17.52 -6.48 -25.48
C LYS A 9 18.44 -6.26 -26.68
N THR A 10 18.96 -5.05 -26.84
CA THR A 10 19.81 -4.67 -27.98
C THR A 10 21.12 -5.45 -27.97
N LEU A 11 21.73 -5.61 -26.81
CA LEU A 11 22.96 -6.39 -26.66
C LEU A 11 22.75 -7.85 -27.05
N ILE A 12 21.69 -8.50 -26.56
CA ILE A 12 21.38 -9.90 -26.90
C ILE A 12 21.08 -10.06 -28.40
N LEU A 13 20.33 -9.13 -29.01
CA LEU A 13 20.03 -9.20 -30.45
C LEU A 13 21.28 -8.98 -31.31
N ASN A 14 22.22 -8.17 -30.86
CA ASN A 14 23.49 -7.96 -31.56
C ASN A 14 24.40 -9.19 -31.48
N GLU A 15 24.42 -9.89 -30.35
CA GLU A 15 25.20 -11.12 -30.17
C GLU A 15 24.53 -12.33 -30.82
N ASN A 16 23.21 -12.37 -30.85
CA ASN A 16 22.44 -13.48 -31.41
C ASN A 16 21.32 -12.99 -32.33
N PRO A 17 21.55 -12.93 -33.66
CA PRO A 17 20.54 -12.47 -34.64
C PRO A 17 19.27 -13.34 -34.69
N CYS A 18 19.34 -14.59 -34.22
CA CYS A 18 18.19 -15.49 -34.15
C CYS A 18 17.33 -15.24 -32.90
N ALA A 19 17.78 -14.46 -31.94
CA ALA A 19 17.02 -14.16 -30.75
C ALA A 19 15.75 -13.37 -31.09
N ARG A 20 14.65 -13.70 -30.39
CA ARG A 20 13.39 -13.02 -30.54
C ARG A 20 12.97 -12.38 -29.21
N TYR A 21 12.72 -11.08 -29.25
CA TYR A 21 12.19 -10.37 -28.09
C TYR A 21 10.67 -10.41 -28.08
N ILE A 22 10.10 -11.00 -27.03
CA ILE A 22 8.67 -11.00 -26.80
C ILE A 22 8.39 -10.21 -25.54
N HIS A 23 7.56 -9.19 -25.64
CA HIS A 23 7.11 -8.46 -24.46
C HIS A 23 5.94 -9.20 -23.81
N CYS A 24 6.08 -9.54 -22.53
CA CYS A 24 5.05 -10.24 -21.77
C CYS A 24 3.72 -9.48 -21.82
N PHE A 25 2.67 -10.14 -22.29
CA PHE A 25 1.33 -9.54 -22.41
C PHE A 25 0.75 -9.13 -21.05
N ALA A 26 0.96 -9.93 -20.00
CA ALA A 26 0.53 -9.58 -18.66
C ALA A 26 1.18 -8.27 -18.18
N HIS A 27 2.47 -8.06 -18.48
CA HIS A 27 3.12 -6.79 -18.16
C HIS A 27 2.57 -5.63 -19.01
N GLN A 28 2.29 -5.85 -20.30
CA GLN A 28 1.66 -4.84 -21.15
C GLN A 28 0.28 -4.43 -20.62
N LEU A 29 -0.55 -5.42 -20.23
CA LEU A 29 -1.86 -5.17 -19.62
C LEU A 29 -1.72 -4.33 -18.34
N GLN A 30 -0.81 -4.69 -17.45
CA GLN A 30 -0.55 -3.92 -16.23
C GLN A 30 -0.15 -2.46 -16.52
N LEU A 31 0.70 -2.23 -17.51
CA LEU A 31 1.09 -0.88 -17.91
C LEU A 31 -0.10 -0.08 -18.46
N ILE A 32 -0.98 -0.71 -19.24
CA ILE A 32 -2.19 -0.08 -19.77
C ILE A 32 -3.13 0.29 -18.61
N VAL A 33 -3.41 -0.62 -17.69
CA VAL A 33 -4.27 -0.37 -16.53
C VAL A 33 -3.75 0.78 -15.69
N VAL A 34 -2.44 0.80 -15.39
CA VAL A 34 -1.82 1.91 -14.65
C VAL A 34 -1.93 3.23 -15.42
N SER A 35 -1.71 3.22 -16.75
CA SER A 35 -1.81 4.42 -17.57
C SER A 35 -3.24 4.99 -17.59
N VAL A 36 -4.25 4.13 -17.77
CA VAL A 36 -5.66 4.53 -17.77
C VAL A 36 -6.07 5.07 -16.39
N SER A 37 -5.62 4.40 -15.32
CA SER A 37 -5.89 4.84 -13.94
C SER A 37 -5.28 6.21 -13.64
N ALA A 38 -4.09 6.50 -14.17
CA ALA A 38 -3.42 7.78 -13.99
C ALA A 38 -4.14 8.95 -14.69
N VAL A 39 -4.88 8.69 -15.75
CA VAL A 39 -5.70 9.72 -16.44
C VAL A 39 -6.95 10.08 -15.64
N ASN A 40 -7.48 9.14 -14.86
CA ASN A 40 -8.61 9.40 -13.99
C ASN A 40 -8.13 10.13 -12.73
N ARG A 41 -8.45 11.42 -12.62
CA ARG A 41 -8.02 12.27 -11.52
C ARG A 41 -8.38 11.68 -10.13
N PHE A 42 -9.58 11.13 -9.99
CA PHE A 42 -10.02 10.57 -8.71
C PHE A 42 -9.19 9.36 -8.29
N VAL A 43 -8.88 8.48 -9.24
CA VAL A 43 -8.04 7.30 -8.97
C VAL A 43 -6.60 7.72 -8.70
N SER A 44 -6.07 8.68 -9.45
CA SER A 44 -4.73 9.23 -9.24
C SER A 44 -4.59 9.86 -7.86
N ASP A 45 -5.53 10.75 -7.49
CA ASP A 45 -5.55 11.41 -6.18
C ASP A 45 -5.65 10.39 -5.04
N PHE A 46 -6.47 9.35 -5.20
CA PHE A 46 -6.59 8.26 -4.22
C PHE A 46 -5.25 7.55 -3.96
N PHE A 47 -4.54 7.14 -5.01
CA PHE A 47 -3.23 6.49 -4.85
C PHE A 47 -2.13 7.44 -4.37
N GLU A 48 -2.24 8.73 -4.66
CA GLU A 48 -1.36 9.74 -4.07
C GLU A 48 -1.57 9.82 -2.56
N PHE A 49 -2.81 9.86 -2.08
CA PHE A 49 -3.12 9.82 -0.64
C PHE A 49 -2.59 8.55 0.02
N LEU A 50 -2.76 7.37 -0.60
CA LEU A 50 -2.18 6.12 -0.10
C LEU A 50 -0.65 6.22 0.05
N SER A 51 0.01 6.82 -0.93
CA SER A 51 1.45 7.05 -0.90
C SER A 51 1.85 8.03 0.22
N MET A 52 1.08 9.09 0.43
CA MET A 52 1.32 10.08 1.49
C MET A 52 1.16 9.45 2.88
N ILE A 53 0.10 8.65 3.11
CA ILE A 53 -0.11 7.89 4.36
C ILE A 53 1.08 6.98 4.63
N THR A 54 1.44 6.14 3.64
CA THR A 54 2.56 5.19 3.77
C THR A 54 3.88 5.89 4.05
N ASN A 55 4.12 7.04 3.41
CA ASN A 55 5.31 7.85 3.64
C ASN A 55 5.31 8.48 5.03
N MET A 56 4.17 9.00 5.50
CA MET A 56 4.04 9.64 6.80
C MET A 56 4.30 8.65 7.94
N VAL A 57 3.65 7.48 7.90
CA VAL A 57 3.83 6.42 8.90
C VAL A 57 5.24 5.84 8.83
N GLY A 58 5.78 5.65 7.62
CA GLY A 58 7.10 5.08 7.38
C GLY A 58 8.29 6.05 7.46
N ALA A 59 8.09 7.34 7.80
CA ALA A 59 9.11 8.38 7.67
C ALA A 59 10.29 8.24 8.63
N SER A 60 10.12 7.58 9.78
CA SER A 60 11.18 7.37 10.77
C SER A 60 11.08 6.02 11.46
N CYS A 61 12.21 5.55 12.01
CA CYS A 61 12.22 4.32 12.80
C CYS A 61 11.26 4.42 13.98
N LYS A 62 11.27 5.56 14.72
CA LYS A 62 10.37 5.79 15.85
C LYS A 62 8.90 5.58 15.46
N ARG A 63 8.43 6.14 14.34
CA ARG A 63 7.04 5.99 13.88
C ARG A 63 6.71 4.55 13.48
N LYS A 64 7.67 3.86 12.88
CA LYS A 64 7.50 2.43 12.54
C LYS A 64 7.38 1.56 13.79
N ASP A 65 8.21 1.80 14.79
CA ASP A 65 8.18 1.05 16.03
C ASP A 65 6.88 1.33 16.81
N GLU A 66 6.42 2.58 16.85
CA GLU A 66 5.14 2.97 17.41
C GLU A 66 3.95 2.32 16.68
N PHE A 67 4.00 2.27 15.36
CA PHE A 67 3.00 1.59 14.54
C PHE A 67 2.94 0.07 14.83
N ARG A 68 4.09 -0.58 15.00
CA ARG A 68 4.18 -1.99 15.40
C ARG A 68 3.60 -2.25 16.77
N GLN A 69 3.95 -1.41 17.74
CA GLN A 69 3.42 -1.51 19.09
C GLN A 69 1.89 -1.44 19.11
N ILE A 70 1.31 -0.48 18.39
CA ILE A 70 -0.15 -0.36 18.27
C ILE A 70 -0.78 -1.59 17.61
N GLN A 71 -0.12 -2.18 16.60
CA GLN A 71 -0.58 -3.43 15.99
C GLN A 71 -0.59 -4.58 16.99
N GLU A 72 0.49 -4.75 17.75
CA GLU A 72 0.60 -5.78 18.77
C GLU A 72 -0.47 -5.65 19.85
N GLU A 73 -0.68 -4.44 20.36
CA GLU A 73 -1.70 -4.14 21.37
C GLU A 73 -3.10 -4.51 20.86
N LYS A 74 -3.45 -4.14 19.63
CA LYS A 74 -4.74 -4.48 19.02
C LYS A 74 -4.89 -5.97 18.73
N LEU A 75 -3.82 -6.62 18.32
CA LEU A 75 -3.81 -8.06 18.09
C LEU A 75 -4.11 -8.82 19.40
N VAL A 76 -3.45 -8.42 20.50
CA VAL A 76 -3.69 -8.99 21.83
C VAL A 76 -5.14 -8.77 22.25
N GLU A 77 -5.68 -7.56 22.08
CA GLU A 77 -7.08 -7.24 22.40
C GLU A 77 -8.08 -8.12 21.61
N MET A 78 -7.83 -8.32 20.33
CA MET A 78 -8.69 -9.16 19.47
C MET A 78 -8.60 -10.65 19.86
N LEU A 79 -7.42 -11.11 20.26
CA LEU A 79 -7.22 -12.48 20.77
C LEU A 79 -7.95 -12.70 22.09
N GLU A 80 -7.88 -11.75 23.03
CA GLU A 80 -8.57 -11.81 24.31
C GLU A 80 -10.10 -11.83 24.15
N LYS A 81 -10.61 -11.10 23.14
CA LYS A 81 -12.05 -11.09 22.79
C LYS A 81 -12.49 -12.35 22.03
N GLY A 82 -11.55 -13.20 21.60
CA GLY A 82 -11.88 -14.37 20.78
C GLY A 82 -12.32 -14.05 19.36
N GLU A 83 -12.02 -12.86 18.86
CA GLU A 83 -12.36 -12.42 17.50
C GLU A 83 -11.46 -13.04 16.44
N ILE A 84 -10.26 -13.44 16.80
CA ILE A 84 -9.26 -14.07 15.92
C ILE A 84 -8.68 -15.34 16.56
N GLU A 85 -8.26 -16.28 15.71
CA GLU A 85 -7.64 -17.52 16.15
C GLU A 85 -6.11 -17.40 16.17
N THR A 86 -5.50 -18.15 17.09
CA THR A 86 -4.03 -18.32 17.14
C THR A 86 -3.63 -19.55 16.34
N GLY A 87 -2.50 -19.45 15.63
CA GLY A 87 -1.96 -20.57 14.88
C GLY A 87 -0.57 -20.27 14.30
N ARG A 88 0.15 -21.31 13.90
CA ARG A 88 1.47 -21.14 13.30
C ARG A 88 1.35 -20.44 11.95
N GLY A 89 1.93 -19.25 11.84
CA GLY A 89 1.88 -18.42 10.63
C GLY A 89 0.66 -17.52 10.53
N LEU A 90 -0.29 -17.59 11.48
CA LEU A 90 -1.39 -16.64 11.60
C LEU A 90 -0.93 -15.35 12.29
N ASN A 91 -1.61 -14.25 11.99
CA ASN A 91 -1.41 -12.95 12.65
C ASN A 91 0.03 -12.43 12.59
N GLN A 92 0.71 -12.64 11.46
CA GLN A 92 2.06 -12.12 11.27
C GLN A 92 2.04 -10.59 11.19
N GLU A 93 3.08 -9.98 11.75
CA GLU A 93 3.32 -8.55 11.61
C GLU A 93 3.35 -8.16 10.13
N CYS A 94 2.57 -7.18 9.74
CA CYS A 94 2.60 -6.63 8.41
C CYS A 94 2.79 -5.12 8.43
N SER A 95 3.36 -4.58 7.36
CA SER A 95 3.58 -3.14 7.19
C SER A 95 2.75 -2.58 6.05
N LEU A 96 2.45 -1.29 6.11
CA LEU A 96 1.87 -0.58 4.98
C LEU A 96 2.78 -0.74 3.75
N ALA A 97 2.18 -1.03 2.60
CA ALA A 97 2.88 -1.17 1.33
C ALA A 97 2.66 0.07 0.47
N ARG A 98 3.67 0.49 -0.28
CA ARG A 98 3.53 1.58 -1.26
C ARG A 98 2.97 1.05 -2.57
N PRO A 99 2.07 1.80 -3.23
CA PRO A 99 1.66 1.47 -4.59
C PRO A 99 2.87 1.61 -5.53
N GLY A 100 3.09 0.60 -6.35
CA GLY A 100 4.20 0.61 -7.32
C GLY A 100 3.80 1.28 -8.63
N ALA A 101 4.71 2.04 -9.23
CA ALA A 101 4.44 2.81 -10.44
C ALA A 101 4.11 1.97 -11.70
N THR A 102 4.43 0.69 -11.73
CA THR A 102 4.34 -0.14 -12.95
C THR A 102 3.56 -1.44 -12.79
N ARG A 103 3.16 -1.78 -11.56
CA ARG A 103 2.47 -3.06 -11.27
C ARG A 103 1.14 -2.81 -10.59
N TRP A 104 0.05 -3.05 -11.29
CA TRP A 104 -1.28 -2.90 -10.73
C TRP A 104 -1.51 -3.76 -9.47
N GLY A 105 -0.97 -4.97 -9.42
CA GLY A 105 -1.07 -5.82 -8.24
C GLY A 105 -0.51 -5.20 -6.96
N SER A 106 0.47 -4.28 -7.05
CA SER A 106 0.96 -3.54 -5.87
C SER A 106 -0.07 -2.54 -5.33
N HIS A 107 -0.92 -1.97 -6.17
CA HIS A 107 -2.01 -1.09 -5.76
C HIS A 107 -3.04 -1.86 -4.93
N TYR A 108 -3.43 -3.04 -5.40
CA TYR A 108 -4.33 -3.93 -4.67
C TYR A 108 -3.76 -4.30 -3.29
N THR A 109 -2.50 -4.75 -3.24
CA THR A 109 -1.82 -5.06 -1.98
C THR A 109 -1.78 -3.86 -1.03
N THR A 110 -1.55 -2.64 -1.55
CA THR A 110 -1.55 -1.42 -0.73
C THR A 110 -2.92 -1.17 -0.10
N ILE A 111 -4.00 -1.32 -0.86
CA ILE A 111 -5.37 -1.14 -0.37
C ILE A 111 -5.69 -2.19 0.70
N LEU A 112 -5.43 -3.46 0.44
CA LEU A 112 -5.68 -4.54 1.41
C LEU A 112 -4.94 -4.30 2.72
N ARG A 113 -3.66 -3.94 2.65
CA ARG A 113 -2.86 -3.65 3.85
C ARG A 113 -3.36 -2.42 4.60
N LEU A 114 -3.79 -1.38 3.89
CA LEU A 114 -4.37 -0.21 4.55
C LEU A 114 -5.67 -0.57 5.27
N LEU A 115 -6.55 -1.36 4.65
CA LEU A 115 -7.79 -1.80 5.27
C LEU A 115 -7.54 -2.63 6.53
N LEU A 116 -6.61 -3.58 6.45
CA LEU A 116 -6.19 -4.40 7.59
C LEU A 116 -5.62 -3.55 8.73
N LEU A 117 -4.84 -2.53 8.39
CA LEU A 117 -4.12 -1.67 9.31
C LEU A 117 -4.80 -0.31 9.50
N TRP A 118 -6.10 -0.22 9.21
CA TRP A 118 -6.86 1.03 9.26
C TRP A 118 -6.77 1.72 10.61
N SER A 119 -7.14 1.00 11.66
CA SER A 119 -7.16 1.52 13.01
C SER A 119 -5.77 1.90 13.54
N PRO A 120 -4.70 1.07 13.42
CA PRO A 120 -3.34 1.48 13.74
C PRO A 120 -2.86 2.71 12.95
N THR A 121 -3.25 2.81 11.67
CA THR A 121 -2.86 3.95 10.82
C THR A 121 -3.47 5.25 11.32
N LEU A 122 -4.76 5.27 11.63
CA LEU A 122 -5.44 6.44 12.19
C LEU A 122 -4.82 6.86 13.53
N GLU A 123 -4.51 5.90 14.39
CA GLU A 123 -3.92 6.17 15.70
C GLU A 123 -2.52 6.82 15.59
N VAL A 124 -1.65 6.29 14.72
CA VAL A 124 -0.33 6.91 14.49
C VAL A 124 -0.46 8.29 13.87
N LEU A 125 -1.38 8.49 12.92
CA LEU A 125 -1.64 9.81 12.34
C LEU A 125 -2.16 10.78 13.40
N GLY A 126 -3.04 10.33 14.32
CA GLY A 126 -3.53 11.12 15.45
C GLY A 126 -2.38 11.58 16.36
N LYS A 127 -1.49 10.67 16.75
CA LYS A 127 -0.29 11.02 17.56
C LYS A 127 0.62 12.01 16.83
N ILE A 128 0.78 11.90 15.50
CA ILE A 128 1.55 12.87 14.72
C ILE A 128 0.84 14.22 14.66
N TYR A 129 -0.47 14.25 14.60
CA TYR A 129 -1.26 15.48 14.62
C TYR A 129 -1.13 16.21 15.95
N ASP A 130 -1.19 15.49 17.07
CA ASP A 130 -1.13 16.07 18.43
C ASP A 130 0.31 16.47 18.81
N ASP A 131 1.28 15.56 18.64
CA ASP A 131 2.64 15.67 19.17
C ASP A 131 3.73 15.81 18.11
N GLY A 132 3.37 15.99 16.84
CA GLY A 132 4.34 16.09 15.75
C GLY A 132 5.33 17.24 15.93
N ALA A 133 6.60 17.00 15.64
CA ALA A 133 7.70 17.94 15.89
C ALA A 133 7.57 19.25 15.10
N ASP A 134 6.95 19.24 13.93
CA ASP A 134 6.79 20.41 13.08
C ASP A 134 5.33 20.64 12.67
N PHE A 135 4.98 21.91 12.51
CA PHE A 135 3.62 22.33 12.12
C PHE A 135 3.15 21.73 10.79
N LYS A 136 4.06 21.55 9.84
CA LYS A 136 3.75 21.00 8.52
C LYS A 136 3.36 19.52 8.60
N SER A 137 4.10 18.73 9.38
CA SER A 137 3.76 17.33 9.62
C SER A 137 2.43 17.18 10.34
N ARG A 138 2.15 18.02 11.34
CA ARG A 138 0.86 18.01 12.04
C ARG A 138 -0.29 18.35 11.10
N GLY A 139 -0.18 19.43 10.33
CA GLY A 139 -1.21 19.82 9.37
C GLY A 139 -1.47 18.76 8.31
N LEU A 140 -0.41 18.11 7.81
CA LEU A 140 -0.54 17.01 6.86
C LEU A 140 -1.22 15.79 7.49
N ALA A 141 -0.86 15.43 8.73
CA ALA A 141 -1.50 14.31 9.44
C ALA A 141 -3.01 14.55 9.62
N GLY A 142 -3.42 15.74 10.06
CA GLY A 142 -4.82 16.12 10.17
C GLY A 142 -5.57 16.00 8.84
N SER A 143 -5.00 16.54 7.76
CA SER A 143 -5.59 16.43 6.43
C SER A 143 -5.72 14.97 5.94
N LEU A 144 -4.76 14.11 6.27
CA LEU A 144 -4.83 12.69 5.92
C LEU A 144 -5.92 11.95 6.73
N ILE A 145 -6.10 12.27 8.01
CA ILE A 145 -7.17 11.72 8.85
C ILE A 145 -8.54 12.09 8.26
N GLU A 146 -8.79 13.39 8.04
CA GLU A 146 -10.04 13.86 7.43
C GLU A 146 -10.33 13.17 6.09
N LYS A 147 -9.29 12.96 5.30
CA LYS A 147 -9.43 12.29 4.01
C LYS A 147 -9.75 10.80 4.15
N MET A 148 -9.08 10.09 5.05
CA MET A 148 -9.38 8.68 5.35
C MET A 148 -10.81 8.49 5.81
N GLU A 149 -11.33 9.37 6.65
CA GLU A 149 -12.70 9.33 7.19
C GLU A 149 -13.75 9.82 6.19
N SER A 150 -13.33 10.39 5.04
CA SER A 150 -14.28 10.86 4.04
C SER A 150 -15.01 9.70 3.36
N TYR A 151 -16.32 9.88 3.13
CA TYR A 151 -17.15 8.91 2.40
C TYR A 151 -16.53 8.47 1.06
N TYR A 152 -15.91 9.42 0.35
CA TYR A 152 -15.30 9.15 -0.94
C TYR A 152 -14.11 8.18 -0.82
N PHE A 153 -13.25 8.37 0.18
CA PHE A 153 -12.10 7.51 0.39
C PHE A 153 -12.52 6.10 0.81
N VAL A 154 -13.46 6.00 1.74
CA VAL A 154 -14.05 4.73 2.20
C VAL A 154 -14.74 4.00 1.04
N PHE A 155 -15.46 4.71 0.16
CA PHE A 155 -16.08 4.13 -1.03
C PHE A 155 -15.08 3.59 -2.06
N CYS A 156 -13.92 4.22 -2.21
CA CYS A 156 -12.85 3.74 -3.09
C CYS A 156 -12.12 2.52 -2.52
N CYS A 157 -12.20 2.31 -1.21
CA CYS A 157 -11.72 1.10 -0.56
C CYS A 157 -12.83 0.05 -0.61
N PRO A 158 -12.63 -1.13 -1.23
CA PRO A 158 -13.65 -2.19 -1.23
C PRO A 158 -13.88 -2.66 0.21
N CYS A 159 -14.91 -2.10 0.85
CA CYS A 159 -15.26 -2.38 2.25
C CYS A 159 -16.20 -3.58 2.34
N ASP A 160 -15.77 -4.75 1.93
CA ASP A 160 -16.44 -5.98 2.32
C ASP A 160 -15.58 -6.68 3.39
N GLU A 161 -15.93 -6.49 4.68
CA GLU A 161 -15.21 -7.07 5.82
C GLU A 161 -15.05 -8.60 5.69
N LYS A 162 -15.97 -9.26 5.00
CA LYS A 162 -15.91 -10.71 4.77
C LYS A 162 -14.89 -11.10 3.70
N SER A 163 -14.72 -10.29 2.66
CA SER A 163 -13.67 -10.50 1.65
C SER A 163 -12.28 -10.30 2.21
N ILE A 164 -12.08 -9.32 3.09
CA ILE A 164 -10.79 -9.02 3.72
C ILE A 164 -10.33 -10.19 4.61
N ARG A 165 -11.24 -10.82 5.36
CA ARG A 165 -10.90 -11.97 6.23
C ARG A 165 -10.52 -13.23 5.44
N LEU A 166 -11.07 -13.42 4.23
CA LEU A 166 -10.77 -14.59 3.40
C LEU A 166 -9.41 -14.47 2.68
N ASP A 167 -9.02 -13.26 2.25
CA ASP A 167 -7.75 -13.04 1.55
C ASP A 167 -6.52 -13.01 2.49
N ILE A 168 -6.72 -12.74 3.78
CA ILE A 168 -5.64 -12.75 4.80
C ILE A 168 -5.13 -14.18 5.08
N CYS A 169 -5.96 -15.21 4.84
CA CYS A 169 -5.57 -16.61 5.03
C CYS A 169 -4.70 -17.16 3.88
N PHE A 170 -4.48 -16.41 2.79
CA PHE A 170 -3.78 -16.88 1.58
C PHE A 170 -2.51 -16.08 1.22
N VAL A 171 -2.01 -15.20 2.10
CA VAL A 171 -0.75 -14.47 1.88
C VAL A 171 0.33 -14.92 2.84
#